data_b8e736a7cf6aadbbeeb4347cf35ec44e
#
_entry.id   b8e736a7cf6aadbbeeb4347cf35ec44e
#
_cell.length_a   1.000
_cell.length_b   1.000
_cell.length_c   1.000
_cell.angle_alpha   90.00
_cell.angle_beta   90.00
_cell.angle_gamma   90.00
#
_symmetry.space_group_name_H-M   'P 1'
#
loop_
_entity.id
_entity.type
_entity.pdbx_description
1 polymer ?
#
loop_
_entity_poly.entity_id
_entity_poly.type
_entity_poly.pdbx_seq_one_letter_code
_entity_poly.pdbx_strand_id
1 'polypeptide(L)' 'PLTKRETEILHLIQKGLLSKEIANKLCVSIHTVNIHRQNLLRKLGVQNSIEAIRIGYESGILS' A
#
# COMPACT_ATOMS: atom_id res chain seq x y z
N PRO A 1 -5.07 -6.95 -10.50
CA PRO A 1 -5.62 -6.78 -9.17
C PRO A 1 -4.57 -6.94 -8.08
N LEU A 2 -4.79 -6.28 -6.96
CA LEU A 2 -3.88 -6.34 -5.84
C LEU A 2 -4.03 -7.65 -5.07
N THR A 3 -2.92 -8.10 -4.48
CA THR A 3 -3.00 -9.21 -3.54
C THR A 3 -3.64 -8.74 -2.25
N LYS A 4 -4.04 -9.68 -1.41
CA LYS A 4 -4.61 -9.36 -0.10
C LYS A 4 -3.64 -8.52 0.73
N ARG A 5 -2.35 -8.87 0.75
CA ARG A 5 -1.34 -8.14 1.51
C ARG A 5 -1.14 -6.73 0.97
N GLU A 6 -1.14 -6.58 -0.36
CA GLU A 6 -1.00 -5.26 -0.98
C GLU A 6 -2.19 -4.38 -0.64
N THR A 7 -3.39 -4.94 -0.65
CA THR A 7 -4.59 -4.21 -0.25
C THR A 7 -4.51 -3.77 1.21
N GLU A 8 -4.08 -4.65 2.10
CA GLU A 8 -3.87 -4.30 3.51
C GLU A 8 -2.89 -3.15 3.67
N ILE A 9 -1.78 -3.19 2.94
CA ILE A 9 -0.77 -2.15 3.00
C ILE A 9 -1.32 -0.83 2.47
N LEU A 10 -2.09 -0.86 1.39
CA LEU A 10 -2.70 0.36 0.86
C LEU A 10 -3.64 1.00 1.90
N HIS A 11 -4.43 0.20 2.60
CA HIS A 11 -5.28 0.71 3.68
C HIS A 11 -4.47 1.35 4.80
N LEU A 12 -3.33 0.76 5.15
CA LEU A 12 -2.47 1.32 6.21
C LEU A 12 -1.80 2.62 5.77
N ILE A 13 -1.40 2.70 4.50
CA ILE A 13 -0.87 3.94 3.93
C ILE A 13 -1.94 5.03 3.99
N GLN A 14 -3.16 4.70 3.65
CA GLN A 14 -4.28 5.64 3.69
C GLN A 14 -4.51 6.18 5.10
N LYS A 15 -4.25 5.37 6.11
CA LYS A 15 -4.37 5.80 7.51
C LYS A 15 -3.19 6.65 7.98
N GLY A 16 -2.19 6.84 7.12
CA GLY A 16 -1.05 7.69 7.44
C GLY A 16 0.15 6.97 8.03
N LEU A 17 0.16 5.64 8.02
CA LEU A 17 1.30 4.90 8.58
C LEU A 17 2.51 4.97 7.65
N LEU A 18 3.69 5.11 8.25
CA LEU A 18 4.95 5.00 7.55
C LEU A 18 5.31 3.52 7.36
N SER A 19 6.22 3.22 6.41
CA SER A 19 6.65 1.84 6.15
C SER A 19 7.13 1.14 7.41
N LYS A 20 7.84 1.83 8.29
CA LYS A 20 8.32 1.27 9.56
C LYS A 20 7.15 0.84 10.44
N GLU A 21 6.13 1.68 10.51
CA GLU A 21 4.94 1.40 11.33
C GLU A 21 4.15 0.23 10.74
N ILE A 22 4.03 0.18 9.42
CA ILE A 22 3.37 -0.93 8.73
C ILE A 22 4.11 -2.23 8.99
N ALA A 23 5.44 -2.21 8.89
CA ALA A 23 6.27 -3.38 9.15
C ALA A 23 6.04 -3.92 10.57
N ASN A 24 6.02 -3.02 11.55
CA ASN A 24 5.76 -3.42 12.93
C ASN A 24 4.36 -4.02 13.09
N LYS A 25 3.37 -3.38 12.50
CA LYS A 25 1.98 -3.84 12.61
C LYS A 25 1.78 -5.20 11.99
N LEU A 26 2.42 -5.46 10.86
CA LEU A 26 2.25 -6.73 10.13
C LEU A 26 3.29 -7.78 10.52
N CYS A 27 4.21 -7.46 11.43
CA CYS A 27 5.26 -8.36 11.89
C CYS A 27 6.17 -8.83 10.75
N VAL A 28 6.53 -7.93 9.86
CA VAL A 28 7.44 -8.19 8.73
C VAL A 28 8.54 -7.14 8.71
N SER A 29 9.55 -7.33 7.85
CA SER A 29 10.63 -6.34 7.73
C SER A 29 10.17 -5.13 6.92
N ILE A 30 10.85 -4.00 7.13
CA ILE A 30 10.63 -2.80 6.32
C ILE A 30 10.89 -3.11 4.86
N HIS A 31 11.93 -3.92 4.58
CA HIS A 31 12.25 -4.33 3.21
C HIS A 31 11.07 -5.02 2.54
N THR A 32 10.41 -5.94 3.25
CA THR A 32 9.23 -6.64 2.74
C THR A 32 8.10 -5.66 2.45
N VAL A 33 7.86 -4.71 3.35
CA VAL A 33 6.84 -3.68 3.14
C VAL A 33 7.16 -2.87 1.88
N ASN A 34 8.42 -2.48 1.70
CA ASN A 34 8.80 -1.67 0.55
C ASN A 34 8.63 -2.44 -0.76
N ILE A 35 8.91 -3.75 -0.77
CA ILE A 35 8.66 -4.59 -1.94
C ILE A 35 7.17 -4.59 -2.27
N HIS A 36 6.31 -4.78 -1.28
CA HIS A 36 4.86 -4.74 -1.50
C HIS A 36 4.40 -3.37 -1.99
N ARG A 37 4.97 -2.29 -1.45
CA ARG A 37 4.63 -0.94 -1.89
C ARG A 37 5.00 -0.73 -3.35
N GLN A 38 6.20 -1.15 -3.76
CA GLN A 38 6.63 -1.03 -5.15
C GLN A 38 5.69 -1.82 -6.08
N ASN A 39 5.32 -3.02 -5.67
CA ASN A 39 4.42 -3.86 -6.47
C ASN A 39 3.04 -3.23 -6.62
N LEU A 40 2.48 -2.71 -5.53
CA LEU A 40 1.15 -2.11 -5.62
C LEU A 40 1.16 -0.82 -6.45
N LEU A 41 2.22 -0.01 -6.37
CA LEU A 41 2.33 1.18 -7.20
C LEU A 41 2.39 0.80 -8.68
N ARG A 42 3.18 -0.22 -9.01
CA ARG A 42 3.28 -0.69 -10.39
C ARG A 42 1.95 -1.23 -10.89
N LYS A 43 1.25 -2.01 -10.07
CA LYS A 43 -0.04 -2.60 -10.46
C LYS A 43 -1.11 -1.54 -10.67
N LEU A 44 -1.07 -0.47 -9.86
CA LEU A 44 -2.02 0.64 -10.00
C LEU A 44 -1.61 1.63 -11.08
N GLY A 45 -0.40 1.50 -11.63
CA GLY A 45 0.10 2.38 -12.68
C GLY A 45 0.39 3.78 -12.20
N VAL A 46 0.82 3.94 -10.95
CA VAL A 46 1.10 5.24 -10.34
C VAL A 46 2.54 5.30 -9.83
N GLN A 47 3.01 6.49 -9.48
CA GLN A 47 4.40 6.72 -9.12
C GLN A 47 4.63 6.93 -7.63
N ASN A 48 3.59 7.22 -6.86
CA ASN A 48 3.75 7.50 -5.44
C ASN A 48 2.49 7.12 -4.66
N SER A 49 2.61 7.14 -3.33
CA SER A 49 1.54 6.71 -2.44
C SER A 49 0.30 7.60 -2.51
N ILE A 50 0.48 8.90 -2.75
CA ILE A 50 -0.65 9.82 -2.83
C ILE A 50 -1.52 9.44 -4.02
N GLU A 51 -0.91 9.19 -5.18
CA GLU A 51 -1.65 8.75 -6.36
C GLU A 51 -2.28 7.36 -6.16
N ALA A 52 -1.58 6.48 -5.44
CA ALA A 52 -2.11 5.16 -5.13
C ALA A 52 -3.41 5.26 -4.32
N ILE A 53 -3.45 6.16 -3.34
CA ILE A 53 -4.64 6.39 -2.52
C ILE A 53 -5.78 6.92 -3.40
N ARG A 54 -5.49 7.88 -4.28
CA ARG A 54 -6.49 8.43 -5.18
C ARG A 54 -7.10 7.34 -6.06
N ILE A 55 -6.24 6.54 -6.70
CA ILE A 55 -6.71 5.43 -7.54
C ILE A 55 -7.46 4.40 -6.71
N GLY A 56 -7.01 4.15 -5.48
CA GLY A 56 -7.68 3.22 -4.58
C GLY A 56 -9.14 3.62 -4.32
N TYR A 57 -9.39 4.91 -4.11
CA TYR A 57 -10.76 5.42 -3.94
C TYR A 57 -11.55 5.34 -5.25
N GLU A 58 -10.95 5.74 -6.36
CA GLU A 58 -11.62 5.75 -7.64
C GLU A 58 -12.03 4.35 -8.11
N SER A 59 -11.22 3.35 -7.77
CA SER A 59 -11.46 1.97 -8.19
C SER A 59 -12.28 1.16 -7.18
N GLY A 60 -12.60 1.74 -6.03
CA GLY A 60 -13.39 1.06 -5.01
C GLY A 60 -12.58 0.16 -4.07
N ILE A 61 -11.26 0.13 -4.19
CA ILE A 61 -10.42 -0.63 -3.27
C ILE A 61 -10.47 0.00 -1.87
N LEU A 62 -10.44 1.32 -1.81
CA LEU A 62 -10.59 2.10 -0.58
C LEU A 62 -11.98 2.69 -0.51
N SER A 63 -12.45 2.91 0.71
CA SER A 63 -13.77 3.52 0.93
C SER A 63 -13.70 4.60 1.97
#